data_eec7eb80ecee99adedd191c82de0c334
#
_entry.id   eec7eb80ecee99adedd191c82de0c334
#
_cell.length_a   1.000
_cell.length_b   1.000
_cell.length_c   1.000
_cell.angle_alpha   90.00
_cell.angle_beta   90.00
_cell.angle_gamma   90.00
#
_symmetry.space_group_name_H-M   'P 1'
#
loop_
_entity.id
_entity.type
_entity.pdbx_description
1 polymer ?
#
loop_
_entity_poly.entity_id
_entity_poly.type
_entity_poly.pdbx_seq_one_letter_code
_entity_poly.pdbx_strand_id
1 'polypeptide(L)'
;MNCIFCKVDSTESCSLEHIIPESLGNTDHVLPPGVVCDRCNAYFSIKVEKPLLETPYFRDLCYRGRIRNKQGNPPRVQGIHLQGLAPVYLIPDMDGNGASICTSREKDETRLVETIRELTQFTIVVPVPTEPDQQLMSRFLAKIAIESLALKFSDMAGGIREVEEKSELDPLREYARKGAPGSSWPYHSRPLYPSDFLFVNLNQSPMRCSMSGPSSIRKEVNSTLYLPSSA
;
A
#
# COMPACT_ATOMS: atom_id res chain seq x y z
N MET A 1 -21.88 -2.14 22.79
CA MET A 1 -20.76 -1.28 22.32
C MET A 1 -21.23 -0.61 21.04
N ASN A 2 -20.92 0.67 20.86
CA ASN A 2 -21.28 1.37 19.64
C ASN A 2 -20.03 1.63 18.77
N CYS A 3 -20.27 1.74 17.48
CA CYS A 3 -19.21 2.01 16.51
C CYS A 3 -18.60 3.41 16.71
N ILE A 4 -17.28 3.50 16.77
CA ILE A 4 -16.54 4.78 16.96
C ILE A 4 -16.79 5.81 15.84
N PHE A 5 -17.31 5.38 14.66
CA PHE A 5 -17.59 6.27 13.54
C PHE A 5 -19.06 6.68 13.42
N CYS A 6 -19.98 5.74 13.47
CA CYS A 6 -21.41 6.04 13.26
C CYS A 6 -22.26 6.04 14.53
N LYS A 7 -21.68 5.68 15.67
CA LYS A 7 -22.31 5.61 16.99
C LYS A 7 -23.57 4.69 17.06
N VAL A 8 -23.72 3.80 16.07
CA VAL A 8 -24.76 2.77 16.05
C VAL A 8 -24.25 1.54 16.78
N ASP A 9 -25.12 0.79 17.39
CA ASP A 9 -24.78 -0.47 18.05
C ASP A 9 -24.03 -1.40 17.10
N SER A 10 -22.91 -1.89 17.55
CA SER A 10 -21.93 -2.74 16.81
C SER A 10 -21.56 -3.98 17.60
N THR A 11 -22.32 -4.33 18.63
CA THR A 11 -22.02 -5.48 19.51
C THR A 11 -21.92 -6.79 18.73
N GLU A 12 -22.75 -6.95 17.71
CA GLU A 12 -22.78 -8.16 16.86
C GLU A 12 -21.84 -8.08 15.64
N SER A 13 -21.04 -7.03 15.52
CA SER A 13 -20.09 -6.88 14.40
C SER A 13 -18.91 -7.82 14.55
N CYS A 14 -18.58 -8.54 13.48
CA CYS A 14 -17.56 -9.59 13.47
C CYS A 14 -16.28 -9.22 12.72
N SER A 15 -16.30 -8.14 11.90
CA SER A 15 -15.13 -7.73 11.13
C SER A 15 -14.03 -7.20 12.02
N LEU A 16 -12.81 -7.60 11.69
CA LEU A 16 -11.60 -7.00 12.25
C LEU A 16 -11.23 -5.75 11.46
N GLU A 17 -10.96 -4.66 12.15
CA GLU A 17 -10.52 -3.42 11.53
C GLU A 17 -9.01 -3.27 11.65
N HIS A 18 -8.32 -3.24 10.52
CA HIS A 18 -6.91 -2.91 10.43
C HIS A 18 -6.76 -1.40 10.31
N ILE A 19 -6.18 -0.74 11.31
CA ILE A 19 -5.97 0.72 11.33
C ILE A 19 -5.26 1.19 10.06
N ILE A 20 -4.16 0.54 9.74
CA ILE A 20 -3.49 0.64 8.45
C ILE A 20 -3.87 -0.64 7.69
N PRO A 21 -4.32 -0.57 6.44
CA PRO A 21 -4.67 -1.75 5.67
C PRO A 21 -3.57 -2.82 5.65
N GLU A 22 -3.95 -4.07 5.79
CA GLU A 22 -3.04 -5.22 5.71
C GLU A 22 -2.24 -5.24 4.39
N SER A 23 -2.84 -4.75 3.30
CA SER A 23 -2.18 -4.58 2.01
C SER A 23 -1.02 -3.57 2.00
N LEU A 24 -0.87 -2.79 3.07
CA LEU A 24 0.30 -1.94 3.33
C LEU A 24 1.28 -2.56 4.34
N GLY A 25 1.12 -3.86 4.63
CA GLY A 25 2.04 -4.61 5.49
C GLY A 25 1.72 -4.57 6.98
N ASN A 26 0.57 -4.01 7.38
CA ASN A 26 0.16 -4.01 8.77
C ASN A 26 -0.42 -5.37 9.18
N THR A 27 0.14 -5.97 10.23
CA THR A 27 -0.33 -7.21 10.85
C THR A 27 -0.77 -7.04 12.30
N ASP A 28 -0.31 -5.99 12.97
CA ASP A 28 -0.34 -5.89 14.43
C ASP A 28 -1.32 -4.84 14.96
N HIS A 29 -1.55 -3.76 14.18
CA HIS A 29 -2.43 -2.67 14.61
C HIS A 29 -3.87 -2.95 14.16
N VAL A 30 -4.54 -3.79 14.94
CA VAL A 30 -5.90 -4.28 14.67
C VAL A 30 -6.81 -3.91 15.84
N LEU A 31 -7.99 -3.36 15.53
CA LEU A 31 -9.01 -3.09 16.53
C LEU A 31 -9.86 -4.35 16.80
N PRO A 32 -10.29 -4.56 18.04
CA PRO A 32 -11.20 -5.64 18.38
C PRO A 32 -12.52 -5.56 17.59
N PRO A 33 -13.20 -6.70 17.36
CA PRO A 33 -14.54 -6.70 16.76
C PRO A 33 -15.51 -5.80 17.54
N GLY A 34 -16.37 -5.10 16.82
CA GLY A 34 -17.36 -4.20 17.40
C GLY A 34 -16.88 -2.76 17.61
N VAL A 35 -15.57 -2.47 17.67
CA VAL A 35 -15.08 -1.09 17.74
C VAL A 35 -15.47 -0.29 16.50
N VAL A 36 -15.34 -0.91 15.32
CA VAL A 36 -15.87 -0.42 14.06
C VAL A 36 -16.94 -1.40 13.58
N CYS A 37 -18.13 -0.93 13.23
CA CYS A 37 -19.19 -1.81 12.73
C CYS A 37 -18.89 -2.30 11.31
N ASP A 38 -19.40 -3.49 10.96
CA ASP A 38 -19.19 -4.10 9.65
C ASP A 38 -19.55 -3.18 8.49
N ARG A 39 -20.60 -2.35 8.65
CA ARG A 39 -21.00 -1.36 7.65
C ARG A 39 -19.97 -0.25 7.46
N CYS A 40 -19.38 0.26 8.53
CA CYS A 40 -18.35 1.29 8.45
C CYS A 40 -17.05 0.71 7.90
N ASN A 41 -16.64 -0.48 8.33
CA ASN A 41 -15.49 -1.19 7.81
C ASN A 41 -15.62 -1.41 6.29
N ALA A 42 -16.72 -2.00 5.83
CA ALA A 42 -16.98 -2.19 4.40
C ALA A 42 -17.02 -0.85 3.62
N TYR A 43 -17.59 0.20 4.21
CA TYR A 43 -17.62 1.51 3.59
C TYR A 43 -16.22 2.09 3.39
N PHE A 44 -15.38 2.09 4.43
CA PHE A 44 -14.01 2.59 4.33
C PHE A 44 -13.19 1.78 3.34
N SER A 45 -13.28 0.47 3.39
CA SER A 45 -12.59 -0.41 2.44
C SER A 45 -12.92 -0.08 0.98
N ILE A 46 -14.20 0.12 0.66
CA ILE A 46 -14.63 0.33 -0.74
C ILE A 46 -14.48 1.78 -1.18
N LYS A 47 -14.76 2.76 -0.30
CA LYS A 47 -14.89 4.17 -0.68
C LYS A 47 -13.67 5.02 -0.37
N VAL A 48 -12.77 4.54 0.49
CA VAL A 48 -11.59 5.30 0.91
C VAL A 48 -10.31 4.52 0.61
N GLU A 49 -10.19 3.30 1.15
CA GLU A 49 -8.95 2.55 1.07
C GLU A 49 -8.68 2.03 -0.34
N LYS A 50 -9.61 1.27 -0.92
CA LYS A 50 -9.41 0.67 -2.23
C LYS A 50 -9.05 1.70 -3.31
N PRO A 51 -9.80 2.81 -3.49
CA PRO A 51 -9.45 3.83 -4.49
C PRO A 51 -8.06 4.44 -4.25
N LEU A 52 -7.68 4.62 -2.99
CA LEU A 52 -6.38 5.19 -2.62
C LEU A 52 -5.23 4.20 -2.89
N LEU A 53 -5.38 2.96 -2.43
CA LEU A 53 -4.36 1.91 -2.53
C LEU A 53 -4.12 1.44 -3.97
N GLU A 54 -5.10 1.59 -4.84
CA GLU A 54 -4.98 1.31 -6.28
C GLU A 54 -4.24 2.40 -7.06
N THR A 55 -3.95 3.56 -6.44
CA THR A 55 -3.18 4.62 -7.10
C THR A 55 -1.74 4.19 -7.40
N PRO A 56 -1.12 4.77 -8.44
CA PRO A 56 0.29 4.51 -8.75
C PRO A 56 1.22 4.82 -7.56
N TYR A 57 0.89 5.82 -6.75
CA TYR A 57 1.64 6.20 -5.56
C TYR A 57 1.76 5.05 -4.55
N PHE A 58 0.64 4.46 -4.14
CA PHE A 58 0.65 3.36 -3.17
C PHE A 58 1.19 2.06 -3.77
N ARG A 59 0.97 1.82 -5.06
CA ARG A 59 1.59 0.68 -5.75
C ARG A 59 3.12 0.79 -5.77
N ASP A 60 3.66 1.98 -6.00
CA ASP A 60 5.10 2.23 -5.93
C ASP A 60 5.64 2.07 -4.50
N LEU A 61 4.91 2.56 -3.49
CA LEU A 61 5.25 2.33 -2.08
C LEU A 61 5.33 0.83 -1.75
N CYS A 62 4.33 0.06 -2.15
CA CYS A 62 4.34 -1.39 -1.94
C CYS A 62 5.49 -2.07 -2.69
N TYR A 63 5.80 -1.61 -3.91
CA TYR A 63 6.92 -2.14 -4.70
C TYR A 63 8.26 -1.89 -4.02
N ARG A 64 8.53 -0.65 -3.61
CA ARG A 64 9.78 -0.28 -2.90
C ARG A 64 9.89 -0.95 -1.54
N GLY A 65 8.78 -1.00 -0.79
CA GLY A 65 8.70 -1.67 0.50
C GLY A 65 8.64 -3.20 0.41
N ARG A 66 8.56 -3.78 -0.79
CA ARG A 66 8.39 -5.22 -1.01
C ARG A 66 7.21 -5.82 -0.25
N ILE A 67 6.14 -5.05 -0.13
CA ILE A 67 4.95 -5.44 0.63
C ILE A 67 4.10 -6.38 -0.21
N ARG A 68 3.90 -7.60 0.26
CA ARG A 68 3.01 -8.58 -0.36
C ARG A 68 1.55 -8.20 -0.15
N ASN A 69 0.72 -8.53 -1.12
CA ASN A 69 -0.72 -8.38 -0.94
C ASN A 69 -1.30 -9.45 0.01
N LYS A 70 -2.58 -9.34 0.35
CA LYS A 70 -3.30 -10.30 1.24
C LYS A 70 -3.22 -11.77 0.79
N GLN A 71 -2.97 -12.03 -0.48
CA GLN A 71 -2.81 -13.37 -1.05
C GLN A 71 -1.35 -13.84 -1.08
N GLY A 72 -0.43 -13.05 -0.51
CA GLY A 72 1.00 -13.35 -0.49
C GLY A 72 1.73 -13.05 -1.80
N ASN A 73 1.05 -12.51 -2.81
CA ASN A 73 1.67 -12.18 -4.09
C ASN A 73 2.60 -10.96 -3.94
N PRO A 74 3.76 -10.95 -4.61
CA PRO A 74 4.66 -9.81 -4.61
C PRO A 74 4.00 -8.60 -5.29
N PRO A 75 4.36 -7.37 -4.90
CA PRO A 75 3.89 -6.17 -5.55
C PRO A 75 4.46 -6.07 -6.97
N ARG A 76 3.76 -5.35 -7.85
CA ARG A 76 4.22 -5.13 -9.22
C ARG A 76 3.94 -3.70 -9.67
N VAL A 77 4.87 -3.15 -10.44
CA VAL A 77 4.75 -1.83 -11.05
C VAL A 77 4.74 -1.97 -12.56
N GLN A 78 3.85 -1.23 -13.21
CA GLN A 78 3.79 -1.21 -14.66
C GLN A 78 4.83 -0.24 -15.22
N GLY A 79 5.58 -0.69 -16.22
CA GLY A 79 6.50 0.09 -17.01
C GLY A 79 6.30 -0.12 -18.49
N ILE A 80 7.07 0.61 -19.30
CA ILE A 80 7.11 0.47 -20.76
C ILE A 80 8.54 0.13 -21.15
N HIS A 81 8.69 -0.97 -21.86
CA HIS A 81 9.95 -1.30 -22.52
C HIS A 81 10.13 -0.44 -23.78
N LEU A 82 11.16 0.40 -23.81
CA LEU A 82 11.30 1.42 -24.85
C LEU A 82 11.55 0.83 -26.23
N GLN A 83 12.40 -0.18 -26.37
CA GLN A 83 12.78 -0.74 -27.66
C GLN A 83 11.63 -1.47 -28.36
N GLY A 84 10.70 -2.04 -27.60
CA GLY A 84 9.52 -2.72 -28.14
C GLY A 84 8.22 -1.95 -27.99
N LEU A 85 8.23 -0.78 -27.31
CA LEU A 85 7.04 0.00 -26.91
C LEU A 85 5.94 -0.87 -26.27
N ALA A 86 6.36 -1.91 -25.54
CA ALA A 86 5.46 -2.89 -24.95
C ALA A 86 5.30 -2.65 -23.44
N PRO A 87 4.08 -2.78 -22.90
CA PRO A 87 3.85 -2.72 -21.47
C PRO A 87 4.47 -3.96 -20.80
N VAL A 88 5.20 -3.71 -19.72
CA VAL A 88 5.82 -4.73 -18.89
C VAL A 88 5.48 -4.49 -17.43
N TYR A 89 5.63 -5.52 -16.60
CA TYR A 89 5.55 -5.42 -15.15
C TYR A 89 6.90 -5.73 -14.54
N LEU A 90 7.28 -4.89 -13.59
CA LEU A 90 8.43 -5.11 -12.72
C LEU A 90 7.93 -5.72 -11.41
N ILE A 91 8.53 -6.83 -11.03
CA ILE A 91 8.28 -7.54 -9.77
C ILE A 91 9.59 -7.53 -8.99
N PRO A 92 9.64 -6.96 -7.77
CA PRO A 92 10.88 -6.91 -7.01
C PRO A 92 11.31 -8.32 -6.59
N ASP A 93 12.59 -8.58 -6.58
CA ASP A 93 13.13 -9.73 -5.89
C ASP A 93 12.89 -9.53 -4.38
N MET A 94 12.14 -10.42 -3.77
CA MET A 94 11.74 -10.28 -2.38
C MET A 94 12.91 -10.48 -1.40
N ASP A 95 13.95 -11.20 -1.82
CA ASP A 95 15.11 -11.56 -0.99
C ASP A 95 16.42 -10.88 -1.44
N GLY A 96 16.38 -10.13 -2.54
CA GLY A 96 17.55 -9.52 -3.16
C GLY A 96 17.34 -8.09 -3.67
N ASN A 97 18.31 -7.55 -4.39
CA ASN A 97 18.25 -6.19 -4.96
C ASN A 97 17.80 -6.17 -6.43
N GLY A 98 17.37 -7.31 -6.97
CA GLY A 98 16.94 -7.46 -8.35
C GLY A 98 15.44 -7.20 -8.55
N ALA A 99 15.04 -7.27 -9.80
CA ALA A 99 13.64 -7.32 -10.21
C ALA A 99 13.46 -8.27 -11.39
N SER A 100 12.34 -8.97 -11.42
CA SER A 100 11.90 -9.74 -12.56
C SER A 100 11.02 -8.89 -13.46
N ILE A 101 11.10 -9.13 -14.76
CA ILE A 101 10.29 -8.45 -15.75
C ILE A 101 9.35 -9.50 -16.35
N CYS A 102 8.07 -9.19 -16.39
CA CYS A 102 7.07 -10.03 -17.05
C CYS A 102 6.11 -9.19 -17.89
N THR A 103 5.39 -9.85 -18.77
CA THR A 103 4.34 -9.25 -19.58
C THR A 103 2.96 -9.64 -19.07
N SER A 104 1.92 -8.99 -19.55
CA SER A 104 0.53 -9.33 -19.20
C SER A 104 0.00 -10.55 -19.96
N ARG A 105 0.70 -10.99 -21.00
CA ARG A 105 0.28 -12.07 -21.90
C ARG A 105 1.46 -12.99 -22.20
N GLU A 106 1.27 -14.27 -22.10
CA GLU A 106 2.28 -15.30 -22.35
C GLU A 106 2.94 -15.17 -23.75
N LYS A 107 2.16 -14.88 -24.76
CA LYS A 107 2.67 -14.66 -26.14
C LYS A 107 3.64 -13.47 -26.25
N ASP A 108 3.46 -12.46 -25.42
CA ASP A 108 4.31 -11.27 -25.40
C ASP A 108 5.60 -11.54 -24.64
N GLU A 109 5.61 -12.55 -23.76
CA GLU A 109 6.77 -12.96 -22.98
C GLU A 109 7.87 -13.57 -23.85
N THR A 110 7.52 -14.46 -24.77
CA THR A 110 8.48 -15.02 -25.75
C THR A 110 9.16 -13.91 -26.55
N ARG A 111 8.38 -12.98 -27.06
CA ARG A 111 8.90 -11.84 -27.83
C ARG A 111 9.78 -10.93 -26.98
N LEU A 112 9.41 -10.69 -25.72
CA LEU A 112 10.23 -9.92 -24.79
C LEU A 112 11.58 -10.60 -24.56
N VAL A 113 11.59 -11.91 -24.31
CA VAL A 113 12.82 -12.69 -24.10
C VAL A 113 13.73 -12.65 -25.32
N GLU A 114 13.18 -12.81 -26.53
CA GLU A 114 13.93 -12.71 -27.79
C GLU A 114 14.57 -11.32 -27.93
N THR A 115 13.76 -10.25 -27.72
CA THR A 115 14.25 -8.88 -27.76
C THR A 115 15.38 -8.62 -26.74
N ILE A 116 15.24 -9.11 -25.51
CA ILE A 116 16.28 -8.92 -24.47
C ILE A 116 17.57 -9.66 -24.83
N ARG A 117 17.48 -10.81 -25.49
CA ARG A 117 18.67 -11.58 -25.90
C ARG A 117 19.49 -10.88 -26.97
N GLU A 118 18.82 -10.15 -27.85
CA GLU A 118 19.47 -9.44 -28.97
C GLU A 118 20.07 -8.09 -28.56
N LEU A 119 19.63 -7.53 -27.43
CA LEU A 119 20.04 -6.21 -26.99
C LEU A 119 21.22 -6.25 -26.03
N THR A 120 22.14 -5.34 -26.21
CA THR A 120 23.22 -5.06 -25.26
C THR A 120 22.74 -4.20 -24.09
N GLN A 121 21.71 -3.40 -24.32
CA GLN A 121 21.09 -2.53 -23.32
C GLN A 121 19.57 -2.61 -23.40
N PHE A 122 18.92 -2.69 -22.24
CA PHE A 122 17.49 -2.81 -22.09
C PHE A 122 16.98 -1.68 -21.19
N THR A 123 16.02 -0.90 -21.66
CA THR A 123 15.52 0.26 -20.94
C THR A 123 14.01 0.13 -20.65
N ILE A 124 13.64 0.25 -19.39
CA ILE A 124 12.24 0.32 -18.96
C ILE A 124 11.99 1.71 -18.36
N VAL A 125 10.97 2.36 -18.85
CA VAL A 125 10.46 3.60 -18.25
C VAL A 125 9.31 3.26 -17.33
N VAL A 126 9.43 3.65 -16.07
CA VAL A 126 8.37 3.53 -15.07
C VAL A 126 7.82 4.94 -14.82
N PRO A 127 6.51 5.15 -14.94
CA PRO A 127 5.92 6.45 -14.63
C PRO A 127 6.21 6.85 -13.18
N VAL A 128 6.63 8.10 -12.98
CA VAL A 128 6.78 8.64 -11.63
C VAL A 128 5.39 8.78 -11.01
N PRO A 129 5.12 8.17 -9.86
CA PRO A 129 3.84 8.27 -9.22
C PRO A 129 3.59 9.72 -8.76
N THR A 130 2.44 10.25 -9.13
CA THR A 130 1.94 11.53 -8.61
C THR A 130 1.34 11.31 -7.22
N GLU A 131 1.36 12.37 -6.41
CA GLU A 131 0.65 12.32 -5.11
C GLU A 131 -0.83 11.95 -5.33
N PRO A 132 -1.41 11.17 -4.41
CA PRO A 132 -2.82 10.80 -4.51
C PRO A 132 -3.72 12.02 -4.30
N ASP A 133 -4.99 11.88 -4.70
CA ASP A 133 -6.01 12.90 -4.45
C ASP A 133 -6.00 13.34 -2.99
N GLN A 134 -5.89 14.65 -2.78
CA GLN A 134 -5.71 15.24 -1.47
C GLN A 134 -6.91 14.98 -0.53
N GLN A 135 -8.13 15.00 -1.06
CA GLN A 135 -9.31 14.72 -0.28
C GLN A 135 -9.36 13.26 0.14
N LEU A 136 -9.06 12.35 -0.76
CA LEU A 136 -9.05 10.91 -0.48
C LEU A 136 -7.98 10.56 0.55
N MET A 137 -6.78 11.13 0.40
CA MET A 137 -5.67 10.92 1.34
C MET A 137 -6.00 11.49 2.73
N SER A 138 -6.52 12.69 2.81
CA SER A 138 -6.87 13.29 4.11
C SER A 138 -8.03 12.55 4.81
N ARG A 139 -8.99 12.00 4.07
CA ARG A 139 -10.04 11.13 4.64
C ARG A 139 -9.46 9.83 5.19
N PHE A 140 -8.53 9.24 4.48
CA PHE A 140 -7.81 8.04 4.92
C PHE A 140 -7.03 8.31 6.21
N LEU A 141 -6.31 9.42 6.28
CA LEU A 141 -5.58 9.83 7.48
C LEU A 141 -6.53 10.15 8.65
N ALA A 142 -7.68 10.75 8.39
CA ALA A 142 -8.71 10.99 9.40
C ALA A 142 -9.27 9.68 10.00
N LYS A 143 -9.50 8.65 9.16
CA LYS A 143 -9.85 7.30 9.59
C LYS A 143 -8.77 6.75 10.52
N ILE A 144 -7.52 6.71 10.05
CA ILE A 144 -6.37 6.19 10.81
C ILE A 144 -6.23 6.90 12.16
N ALA A 145 -6.41 8.22 12.20
CA ALA A 145 -6.27 9.00 13.42
C ALA A 145 -7.28 8.58 14.51
N ILE A 146 -8.56 8.41 14.14
CA ILE A 146 -9.60 7.98 15.08
C ILE A 146 -9.34 6.56 15.57
N GLU A 147 -8.98 5.65 14.67
CA GLU A 147 -8.71 4.25 14.98
C GLU A 147 -7.44 4.09 15.83
N SER A 148 -6.39 4.86 15.52
CA SER A 148 -5.16 4.88 16.34
C SER A 148 -5.44 5.38 17.75
N LEU A 149 -6.33 6.38 17.87
CA LEU A 149 -6.77 6.87 19.18
C LEU A 149 -7.53 5.77 19.94
N ALA A 150 -8.47 5.08 19.28
CA ALA A 150 -9.22 3.98 19.88
C ALA A 150 -8.30 2.83 20.31
N LEU A 151 -7.31 2.46 19.48
CA LEU A 151 -6.33 1.45 19.84
C LEU A 151 -5.51 1.86 21.07
N LYS A 152 -5.06 3.11 21.12
CA LYS A 152 -4.28 3.63 22.26
C LYS A 152 -5.05 3.58 23.58
N PHE A 153 -6.36 3.74 23.53
CA PHE A 153 -7.21 3.71 24.71
C PHE A 153 -7.86 2.34 24.97
N SER A 154 -7.63 1.33 24.10
CA SER A 154 -8.28 0.02 24.20
C SER A 154 -7.95 -0.74 25.50
N ASP A 155 -6.74 -0.55 26.04
CA ASP A 155 -6.29 -1.18 27.28
C ASP A 155 -6.80 -0.49 28.54
N MET A 156 -7.46 0.66 28.39
CA MET A 156 -8.02 1.43 29.52
C MET A 156 -9.48 1.06 29.71
N ALA A 157 -9.90 0.82 30.96
CA ALA A 157 -11.30 0.56 31.27
C ALA A 157 -12.19 1.72 30.79
N GLY A 158 -13.11 1.43 29.86
CA GLY A 158 -13.96 2.45 29.26
C GLY A 158 -13.30 3.33 28.19
N GLY A 159 -12.03 3.11 27.85
CA GLY A 159 -11.28 3.98 26.95
C GLY A 159 -11.85 4.06 25.54
N ILE A 160 -12.34 2.96 24.98
CA ILE A 160 -13.01 2.97 23.67
C ILE A 160 -14.30 3.80 23.73
N ARG A 161 -15.05 3.71 24.82
CA ARG A 161 -16.25 4.49 25.04
C ARG A 161 -15.97 5.98 25.14
N GLU A 162 -14.88 6.37 25.79
CA GLU A 162 -14.40 7.75 25.82
C GLU A 162 -14.18 8.29 24.39
N VAL A 163 -13.56 7.50 23.51
CA VAL A 163 -13.37 7.89 22.11
C VAL A 163 -14.70 7.98 21.39
N GLU A 164 -15.62 7.05 21.61
CA GLU A 164 -16.97 7.03 20.99
C GLU A 164 -17.79 8.28 21.39
N GLU A 165 -17.84 8.58 22.69
CA GLU A 165 -18.71 9.64 23.23
C GLU A 165 -18.15 11.06 22.97
N LYS A 166 -16.85 11.20 22.68
CA LYS A 166 -16.17 12.47 22.51
C LYS A 166 -16.70 13.25 21.30
N SER A 167 -17.51 14.27 21.54
CA SER A 167 -18.18 15.08 20.50
C SER A 167 -17.20 15.91 19.65
N GLU A 168 -16.05 16.28 20.22
CA GLU A 168 -14.99 17.02 19.51
C GLU A 168 -14.41 16.23 18.33
N LEU A 169 -14.57 14.91 18.33
CA LEU A 169 -14.17 14.05 17.22
C LEU A 169 -15.25 13.93 16.13
N ASP A 170 -16.46 14.43 16.36
CA ASP A 170 -17.55 14.27 15.38
C ASP A 170 -17.27 14.92 14.02
N PRO A 171 -16.67 16.12 13.95
CA PRO A 171 -16.26 16.68 12.65
C PRO A 171 -15.25 15.79 11.90
N LEU A 172 -14.32 15.16 12.65
CA LEU A 172 -13.33 14.26 12.05
C LEU A 172 -13.96 12.95 11.57
N ARG A 173 -14.91 12.38 12.34
CA ARG A 173 -15.69 11.20 11.94
C ARG A 173 -16.50 11.45 10.68
N GLU A 174 -17.17 12.58 10.63
CA GLU A 174 -17.98 12.97 9.48
C GLU A 174 -17.12 13.19 8.26
N TYR A 175 -15.99 13.88 8.41
CA TYR A 175 -15.03 14.08 7.33
C TYR A 175 -14.46 12.76 6.81
N ALA A 176 -14.01 11.84 7.68
CA ALA A 176 -13.52 10.54 7.28
C ALA A 176 -14.55 9.77 6.46
N ARG A 177 -15.82 9.77 6.90
CA ARG A 177 -16.91 9.03 6.25
C ARG A 177 -17.41 9.68 4.97
N LYS A 178 -17.63 10.97 4.97
CA LYS A 178 -18.32 11.66 3.86
C LYS A 178 -17.41 12.54 3.03
N GLY A 179 -16.29 12.99 3.60
CA GLY A 179 -15.52 14.09 3.06
C GLY A 179 -16.30 15.41 3.19
N ALA A 180 -15.70 16.48 2.73
CA ALA A 180 -16.36 17.77 2.59
C ALA A 180 -16.34 18.16 1.10
N PRO A 181 -17.50 18.39 0.45
CA PRO A 181 -17.53 18.77 -0.95
C PRO A 181 -16.68 20.03 -1.21
N GLY A 182 -15.77 19.96 -2.16
CA GLY A 182 -14.92 21.08 -2.55
C GLY A 182 -13.81 21.47 -1.58
N SER A 183 -13.61 20.71 -0.49
CA SER A 183 -12.52 20.96 0.46
C SER A 183 -11.79 19.68 0.85
N SER A 184 -10.49 19.82 1.09
CA SER A 184 -9.66 18.78 1.69
C SER A 184 -9.02 19.34 2.95
N TRP A 185 -8.91 18.50 3.99
CA TRP A 185 -8.13 18.88 5.15
C TRP A 185 -6.65 18.83 4.82
N PRO A 186 -5.87 19.83 5.22
CA PRO A 186 -4.44 19.82 4.97
C PRO A 186 -3.76 18.67 5.73
N TYR A 187 -2.83 18.03 5.08
CA TYR A 187 -1.92 17.08 5.71
C TYR A 187 -0.49 17.38 5.28
N HIS A 188 0.46 16.89 6.04
CA HIS A 188 1.87 17.01 5.71
C HIS A 188 2.45 15.60 5.54
N SER A 189 3.18 15.39 4.45
CA SER A 189 3.95 14.17 4.24
C SER A 189 5.44 14.50 4.12
N ARG A 190 6.27 13.66 4.71
CA ARG A 190 7.72 13.72 4.55
C ARG A 190 8.30 12.32 4.57
N PRO A 191 9.30 12.02 3.75
CA PRO A 191 10.04 10.78 3.90
C PRO A 191 10.79 10.78 5.24
N LEU A 192 10.65 9.71 6.02
CA LEU A 192 11.42 9.51 7.25
C LEU A 192 12.77 8.85 6.96
N TYR A 193 12.84 8.12 5.86
CA TYR A 193 14.02 7.40 5.40
C TYR A 193 14.26 7.69 3.93
N PRO A 194 15.52 7.62 3.44
CA PRO A 194 15.80 7.68 2.01
C PRO A 194 15.01 6.63 1.23
N SER A 195 14.70 6.92 -0.03
CA SER A 195 13.88 6.04 -0.88
C SER A 195 14.53 4.69 -1.19
N ASP A 196 15.82 4.57 -1.00
CA ASP A 196 16.65 3.36 -1.14
C ASP A 196 16.87 2.62 0.19
N PHE A 197 16.32 3.13 1.30
CA PHE A 197 16.44 2.48 2.59
C PHE A 197 15.56 1.22 2.64
N LEU A 198 16.20 0.10 2.92
CA LEU A 198 15.53 -1.20 3.07
C LEU A 198 15.40 -1.54 4.55
N PHE A 199 14.18 -1.77 5.00
CA PHE A 199 13.93 -2.37 6.31
C PHE A 199 14.23 -3.86 6.23
N VAL A 200 15.27 -4.31 6.93
CA VAL A 200 15.53 -5.74 7.10
C VAL A 200 14.95 -6.14 8.45
N ASN A 201 13.95 -7.00 8.45
CA ASN A 201 13.45 -7.59 9.68
C ASN A 201 14.45 -8.65 10.17
N LEU A 202 15.27 -8.30 11.16
CA LEU A 202 16.31 -9.18 11.72
C LEU A 202 15.73 -10.40 12.46
N ASN A 203 14.42 -10.45 12.70
CA ASN A 203 13.75 -11.56 13.38
C ASN A 203 13.24 -12.66 12.42
N GLN A 204 13.34 -12.47 11.10
CA GLN A 204 13.08 -13.54 10.16
C GLN A 204 14.38 -14.25 9.83
N SER A 205 14.56 -15.44 10.41
CA SER A 205 15.62 -16.36 9.99
C SER A 205 15.50 -16.62 8.48
N PRO A 206 16.60 -16.60 7.72
CA PRO A 206 16.56 -16.88 6.30
C PRO A 206 16.07 -18.31 6.09
N MET A 207 14.82 -18.48 5.66
CA MET A 207 14.36 -19.76 5.12
C MET A 207 15.17 -20.04 3.87
N ARG A 208 16.10 -20.97 3.95
CA ARG A 208 16.76 -21.56 2.79
C ARG A 208 15.73 -22.33 1.99
N CYS A 209 15.13 -21.69 1.00
CA CYS A 209 14.38 -22.40 -0.02
C CYS A 209 15.35 -22.82 -1.12
N SER A 210 15.82 -24.06 -1.03
CA SER A 210 16.54 -24.71 -2.14
C SER A 210 15.52 -25.10 -3.19
N MET A 211 15.32 -24.28 -4.19
CA MET A 211 14.65 -24.67 -5.42
C MET A 211 15.67 -24.76 -6.55
N SER A 212 16.03 -25.99 -6.88
CA SER A 212 16.69 -26.36 -8.12
C SER A 212 15.68 -26.23 -9.26
N GLY A 213 15.77 -25.14 -10.00
CA GLY A 213 15.03 -24.88 -11.24
C GLY A 213 15.94 -24.26 -12.28
N PRO A 214 15.64 -24.35 -13.59
CA PRO A 214 16.59 -24.10 -14.66
C PRO A 214 17.09 -22.65 -14.68
N SER A 215 18.36 -22.52 -15.01
CA SER A 215 19.19 -21.34 -15.07
C SER A 215 18.49 -20.08 -15.63
N SER A 216 18.10 -19.18 -14.73
CA SER A 216 17.70 -17.82 -15.06
C SER A 216 18.93 -16.98 -15.39
N ILE A 217 18.92 -16.33 -16.54
CA ILE A 217 19.95 -15.38 -16.98
C ILE A 217 19.87 -14.15 -16.04
N ARG A 218 20.81 -14.03 -15.12
CA ARG A 218 21.04 -12.80 -14.36
C ARG A 218 21.84 -11.84 -15.23
N LYS A 219 21.20 -10.78 -15.72
CA LYS A 219 21.90 -9.57 -16.15
C LYS A 219 21.71 -8.51 -15.08
N GLU A 220 22.80 -7.91 -14.64
CA GLU A 220 22.74 -6.76 -13.70
C GLU A 220 22.00 -5.61 -14.38
N VAL A 221 20.93 -5.16 -13.76
CA VAL A 221 20.17 -3.96 -14.17
C VAL A 221 20.81 -2.77 -13.49
N ASN A 222 21.66 -2.04 -14.20
CA ASN A 222 22.14 -0.72 -13.76
C ASN A 222 20.96 0.26 -13.86
N SER A 223 20.35 0.58 -12.74
CA SER A 223 19.32 1.62 -12.63
C SER A 223 19.94 2.99 -12.57
N THR A 224 20.13 3.64 -13.71
CA THR A 224 20.47 5.06 -13.75
C THR A 224 19.15 5.87 -13.69
N LEU A 225 18.82 6.40 -12.55
CA LEU A 225 17.72 7.35 -12.36
C LEU A 225 18.18 8.73 -12.83
N TYR A 226 17.66 9.20 -13.96
CA TYR A 226 17.71 10.62 -14.33
C TYR A 226 16.62 11.37 -13.59
N LEU A 227 17.00 12.22 -12.64
CA LEU A 227 16.14 13.27 -12.11
C LEU A 227 16.24 14.48 -13.05
N PRO A 228 15.12 15.07 -13.50
CA PRO A 228 15.19 16.36 -14.17
C PRO A 228 15.60 17.42 -13.16
N SER A 229 16.68 18.14 -13.44
CA SER A 229 17.08 19.33 -12.71
C SER A 229 16.03 20.41 -12.93
N SER A 230 15.41 20.86 -11.84
CA SER A 230 14.58 22.08 -11.82
C SER A 230 15.43 23.28 -12.15
N ALA A 231 15.06 23.99 -13.22
CA ALA A 231 15.42 25.37 -13.44
C ALA A 231 14.41 26.29 -12.76
#